data_a88f241d76661cca4f0b4b714c05a3b2
#
_entry.id   a88f241d76661cca4f0b4b714c05a3b2
#
_cell.length_a   1.000
_cell.length_b   1.000
_cell.length_c   1.000
_cell.angle_alpha   90.00
_cell.angle_beta   90.00
_cell.angle_gamma   90.00
#
_symmetry.space_group_name_H-M   'P 1'
#
loop_
_entity.id
_entity.type
_entity.pdbx_description
1 polymer ?
#
loop_
_entity_poly.entity_id
_entity_poly.type
_entity_poly.pdbx_seq_one_letter_code
_entity_poly.pdbx_strand_id
1 'polypeptide(L)'
;IIVVSSAIPSNNPEIREAKRKNLPIYKRGEVLGHIVSLLKNIVVAGSHGKTTTTSLISSIFSETKMDATIINGGVLNSYGNSAKLGKSEWCVLESDESDGSFLKIPITYSVVTNIDKEHLDFYKSIDNLKNDFQTFIENTPSFGKCYVCLDDKINRDVLKKIKNKNFLTYGIEKKTNFTIKNISQKENLSQFDLIISLPGRPIK
;
A
#
# COMPACT_ATOMS: atom_id res chain seq x y z
N ILE A 1 -3.84 -27.39 3.09
CA ILE A 1 -4.27 -25.97 2.96
C ILE A 1 -4.13 -25.58 1.51
N ILE A 2 -5.18 -24.97 0.96
CA ILE A 2 -5.20 -24.41 -0.38
C ILE A 2 -5.26 -22.89 -0.24
N VAL A 3 -4.38 -22.20 -0.97
CA VAL A 3 -4.40 -20.73 -1.07
C VAL A 3 -4.78 -20.34 -2.48
N VAL A 4 -5.85 -19.54 -2.63
CA VAL A 4 -6.41 -19.20 -3.92
C VAL A 4 -6.38 -17.69 -4.19
N SER A 5 -5.98 -17.30 -5.39
CA SER A 5 -6.09 -15.92 -5.88
C SER A 5 -7.56 -15.60 -6.23
N SER A 6 -7.96 -14.35 -6.04
CA SER A 6 -9.27 -13.83 -6.46
C SER A 6 -9.53 -13.95 -7.98
N ALA A 7 -8.45 -14.01 -8.78
CA ALA A 7 -8.53 -14.23 -10.22
C ALA A 7 -8.94 -15.66 -10.63
N ILE A 8 -8.91 -16.63 -9.71
CA ILE A 8 -9.25 -18.02 -10.01
C ILE A 8 -10.77 -18.21 -9.83
N PRO A 9 -11.48 -18.66 -10.86
CA PRO A 9 -12.92 -18.84 -10.80
C PRO A 9 -13.30 -20.02 -9.89
N SER A 10 -14.46 -19.92 -9.25
CA SER A 10 -14.95 -20.91 -8.27
C SER A 10 -15.20 -22.31 -8.85
N ASN A 11 -15.30 -22.42 -10.19
CA ASN A 11 -15.46 -23.68 -10.91
C ASN A 11 -14.14 -24.37 -11.29
N ASN A 12 -13.00 -23.83 -10.87
CA ASN A 12 -11.70 -24.44 -11.08
C ASN A 12 -11.67 -25.87 -10.50
N PRO A 13 -11.12 -26.87 -11.26
CA PRO A 13 -11.12 -28.28 -10.85
C PRO A 13 -10.42 -28.53 -9.50
N GLU A 14 -9.32 -27.83 -9.23
CA GLU A 14 -8.58 -27.97 -7.96
C GLU A 14 -9.41 -27.45 -6.78
N ILE A 15 -10.14 -26.34 -6.97
CA ILE A 15 -11.04 -25.77 -5.93
C ILE A 15 -12.19 -26.76 -5.67
N ARG A 16 -12.77 -27.35 -6.71
CA ARG A 16 -13.84 -28.34 -6.57
C ARG A 16 -13.35 -29.56 -5.79
N GLU A 17 -12.16 -30.07 -6.15
CA GLU A 17 -11.59 -31.24 -5.49
C GLU A 17 -11.21 -30.95 -4.03
N ALA A 18 -10.67 -29.74 -3.76
CA ALA A 18 -10.41 -29.30 -2.40
C ALA A 18 -11.68 -29.26 -1.55
N LYS A 19 -12.78 -28.73 -2.10
CA LYS A 19 -14.11 -28.73 -1.44
C LYS A 19 -14.60 -30.15 -1.20
N ARG A 20 -14.49 -31.04 -2.20
CA ARG A 20 -14.90 -32.46 -2.09
C ARG A 20 -14.13 -33.18 -0.96
N LYS A 21 -12.87 -32.83 -0.78
CA LYS A 21 -11.99 -33.39 0.28
C LYS A 21 -12.05 -32.64 1.60
N ASN A 22 -12.93 -31.66 1.74
CA ASN A 22 -13.05 -30.78 2.92
C ASN A 22 -11.69 -30.14 3.32
N LEU A 23 -10.86 -29.78 2.35
CA LEU A 23 -9.58 -29.11 2.61
C LEU A 23 -9.84 -27.61 2.90
N PRO A 24 -9.12 -27.02 3.88
CA PRO A 24 -9.21 -25.58 4.12
C PRO A 24 -8.75 -24.78 2.90
N ILE A 25 -9.59 -23.83 2.46
CA ILE A 25 -9.33 -22.94 1.34
C ILE A 25 -9.32 -21.50 1.85
N TYR A 26 -8.21 -20.81 1.66
CA TYR A 26 -8.01 -19.42 2.08
C TYR A 26 -7.76 -18.52 0.85
N LYS A 27 -8.19 -17.28 0.93
CA LYS A 27 -7.82 -16.26 -0.06
C LYS A 27 -6.37 -15.82 0.15
N ARG A 28 -5.67 -15.53 -0.94
CA ARG A 28 -4.28 -15.05 -0.92
C ARG A 28 -4.07 -13.85 0.02
N GLY A 29 -4.96 -12.84 -0.04
CA GLY A 29 -4.86 -11.67 0.83
C GLY A 29 -5.06 -11.99 2.32
N GLU A 30 -5.89 -12.97 2.67
CA GLU A 30 -6.05 -13.44 4.07
C GLU A 30 -4.77 -14.09 4.58
N VAL A 31 -4.19 -14.99 3.78
CA VAL A 31 -2.91 -15.66 4.14
C VAL A 31 -1.79 -14.64 4.25
N LEU A 32 -1.73 -13.66 3.34
CA LEU A 32 -0.76 -12.57 3.43
C LEU A 32 -0.92 -11.80 4.74
N GLY A 33 -2.15 -11.42 5.11
CA GLY A 33 -2.43 -10.75 6.37
C GLY A 33 -1.95 -11.57 7.58
N HIS A 34 -2.16 -12.88 7.58
CA HIS A 34 -1.66 -13.76 8.63
C HIS A 34 -0.13 -13.83 8.68
N ILE A 35 0.54 -13.95 7.52
CA ILE A 35 2.02 -14.00 7.44
C ILE A 35 2.63 -12.74 8.04
N VAL A 36 2.08 -11.56 7.74
CA VAL A 36 2.64 -10.29 8.17
C VAL A 36 2.07 -9.77 9.50
N SER A 37 1.17 -10.53 10.14
CA SER A 37 0.46 -10.08 11.36
C SER A 37 1.35 -9.79 12.56
N LEU A 38 2.52 -10.41 12.62
CA LEU A 38 3.49 -10.23 13.70
C LEU A 38 4.57 -9.18 13.38
N LEU A 39 4.49 -8.55 12.20
CA LEU A 39 5.47 -7.58 11.72
C LEU A 39 4.92 -6.14 11.80
N LYS A 40 5.81 -5.17 11.84
CA LYS A 40 5.50 -3.76 11.67
C LYS A 40 5.39 -3.45 10.17
N ASN A 41 4.19 -3.29 9.68
CA ASN A 41 3.93 -3.21 8.24
C ASN A 41 3.89 -1.78 7.73
N ILE A 42 4.64 -1.51 6.66
CA ILE A 42 4.48 -0.35 5.79
C ILE A 42 3.73 -0.82 4.56
N VAL A 43 2.45 -0.46 4.47
CA VAL A 43 1.54 -0.96 3.44
C VAL A 43 1.32 0.09 2.36
N VAL A 44 1.66 -0.23 1.11
CA VAL A 44 1.46 0.65 -0.04
C VAL A 44 0.23 0.22 -0.81
N ALA A 45 -0.76 1.10 -0.91
CA ALA A 45 -1.99 0.91 -1.67
C ALA A 45 -2.22 2.05 -2.68
N GLY A 46 -3.14 1.86 -3.60
CA GLY A 46 -3.52 2.82 -4.63
C GLY A 46 -3.63 2.16 -6.00
N SER A 47 -4.28 2.80 -6.96
CA SER A 47 -4.49 2.22 -8.29
C SER A 47 -3.19 2.06 -9.06
N HIS A 48 -2.34 3.09 -9.06
CA HIS A 48 -1.08 3.09 -9.82
C HIS A 48 0.13 3.42 -8.93
N GLY A 49 1.31 2.93 -9.32
CA GLY A 49 2.57 3.26 -8.67
C GLY A 49 2.86 2.51 -7.38
N LYS A 50 2.03 1.55 -6.97
CA LYS A 50 2.24 0.70 -5.79
C LYS A 50 3.60 0.01 -5.80
N THR A 51 3.87 -0.76 -6.86
CA THR A 51 5.11 -1.53 -7.05
C THR A 51 6.34 -0.63 -7.01
N THR A 52 6.29 0.51 -7.71
CA THR A 52 7.40 1.48 -7.73
C THR A 52 7.65 2.06 -6.34
N THR A 53 6.60 2.49 -5.65
CA THR A 53 6.70 3.08 -4.30
C THR A 53 7.22 2.05 -3.30
N THR A 54 6.71 0.82 -3.34
CA THR A 54 7.19 -0.29 -2.50
C THR A 54 8.67 -0.57 -2.77
N SER A 55 9.09 -0.58 -4.04
CA SER A 55 10.49 -0.78 -4.42
C SER A 55 11.40 0.33 -3.89
N LEU A 56 10.98 1.59 -3.97
CA LEU A 56 11.75 2.73 -3.45
C LEU A 56 11.91 2.66 -1.94
N ILE A 57 10.83 2.38 -1.20
CA ILE A 57 10.89 2.20 0.25
C ILE A 57 11.79 1.01 0.60
N SER A 58 11.65 -0.11 -0.11
CA SER A 58 12.48 -1.30 0.09
C SER A 58 13.97 -1.03 -0.15
N SER A 59 14.30 -0.21 -1.14
CA SER A 59 15.68 0.21 -1.41
C SER A 59 16.26 1.02 -0.26
N ILE A 60 15.47 1.93 0.33
CA ILE A 60 15.90 2.68 1.53
C ILE A 60 16.19 1.72 2.69
N PHE A 61 15.32 0.73 2.92
CA PHE A 61 15.55 -0.27 3.97
C PHE A 61 16.78 -1.12 3.70
N SER A 62 17.10 -1.44 2.44
CA SER A 62 18.29 -2.22 2.09
C SER A 62 19.60 -1.49 2.34
N GLU A 63 19.60 -0.15 2.21
CA GLU A 63 20.78 0.68 2.51
C GLU A 63 20.97 0.92 4.02
N THR A 64 20.00 0.52 4.81
CA THR A 64 20.07 0.58 6.27
C THR A 64 20.42 -0.79 6.86
N LYS A 65 20.74 -0.83 8.14
CA LYS A 65 20.91 -2.11 8.87
C LYS A 65 19.55 -2.80 9.17
N MET A 66 18.46 -2.24 8.70
CA MET A 66 17.10 -2.76 8.91
C MET A 66 16.76 -3.73 7.78
N ASP A 67 17.03 -5.00 7.99
CA ASP A 67 16.76 -6.08 7.06
C ASP A 67 15.25 -6.43 7.04
N ALA A 68 14.45 -5.60 6.38
CA ALA A 68 13.00 -5.77 6.33
C ALA A 68 12.58 -6.95 5.43
N THR A 69 11.48 -7.59 5.78
CA THR A 69 10.72 -8.45 4.86
C THR A 69 10.09 -7.59 3.78
N ILE A 70 10.18 -8.01 2.52
CA ILE A 70 9.68 -7.26 1.37
C ILE A 70 8.72 -8.13 0.58
N ILE A 71 7.53 -7.61 0.25
CA ILE A 71 6.53 -8.30 -0.58
C ILE A 71 6.02 -7.30 -1.61
N ASN A 72 6.40 -7.50 -2.86
CA ASN A 72 6.13 -6.58 -3.96
C ASN A 72 5.34 -7.26 -5.08
N GLY A 73 4.56 -6.52 -5.86
CA GLY A 73 3.80 -7.05 -7.00
C GLY A 73 4.66 -7.39 -8.21
N GLY A 74 5.88 -6.82 -8.30
CA GLY A 74 6.85 -7.06 -9.36
C GLY A 74 8.20 -7.52 -8.84
N VAL A 75 9.05 -8.01 -9.75
CA VAL A 75 10.41 -8.41 -9.43
C VAL A 75 11.24 -7.19 -9.07
N LEU A 76 11.90 -7.23 -7.94
CA LEU A 76 12.86 -6.22 -7.49
C LEU A 76 14.24 -6.53 -8.08
N ASN A 77 14.79 -5.64 -8.89
CA ASN A 77 16.09 -5.83 -9.53
C ASN A 77 17.23 -6.12 -8.54
N SER A 78 17.17 -5.50 -7.36
CA SER A 78 18.15 -5.68 -6.28
C SER A 78 18.17 -7.08 -5.68
N TYR A 79 17.08 -7.84 -5.80
CA TYR A 79 16.93 -9.16 -5.19
C TYR A 79 16.62 -10.27 -6.22
N GLY A 80 16.31 -9.91 -7.48
CA GLY A 80 15.91 -10.86 -8.52
C GLY A 80 14.59 -11.58 -8.21
N ASN A 81 13.80 -11.09 -7.24
CA ASN A 81 12.58 -11.74 -6.77
C ASN A 81 11.52 -10.71 -6.35
N SER A 82 10.25 -11.11 -6.33
CA SER A 82 9.14 -10.27 -5.85
C SER A 82 8.98 -10.30 -4.33
N ALA A 83 9.65 -11.20 -3.63
CA ALA A 83 9.59 -11.30 -2.18
C ALA A 83 10.97 -11.62 -1.60
N LYS A 84 11.26 -11.04 -0.42
CA LYS A 84 12.45 -11.30 0.39
C LYS A 84 12.03 -11.44 1.84
N LEU A 85 12.43 -12.50 2.49
CA LEU A 85 12.29 -12.63 3.95
C LEU A 85 13.44 -11.90 4.63
N GLY A 86 13.12 -10.91 5.46
CA GLY A 86 14.08 -10.19 6.29
C GLY A 86 14.16 -10.76 7.71
N LYS A 87 15.13 -10.26 8.48
CA LYS A 87 15.36 -10.66 9.88
C LYS A 87 14.81 -9.64 10.89
N SER A 88 14.43 -8.46 10.44
CA SER A 88 13.87 -7.42 11.31
C SER A 88 12.37 -7.61 11.53
N GLU A 89 11.83 -6.84 12.47
CA GLU A 89 10.39 -6.76 12.74
C GLU A 89 9.59 -5.98 11.67
N TRP A 90 10.26 -5.45 10.64
CA TRP A 90 9.63 -4.63 9.60
C TRP A 90 9.27 -5.43 8.36
N CYS A 91 8.14 -5.06 7.78
CA CYS A 91 7.72 -5.53 6.47
C CYS A 91 7.30 -4.34 5.61
N VAL A 92 7.80 -4.28 4.40
CA VAL A 92 7.34 -3.34 3.36
C VAL A 92 6.58 -4.14 2.32
N LEU A 93 5.30 -3.82 2.13
CA LEU A 93 4.47 -4.61 1.22
C LEU A 93 3.55 -3.76 0.37
N GLU A 94 3.38 -4.21 -0.87
CA GLU A 94 2.33 -3.78 -1.76
C GLU A 94 1.03 -4.50 -1.43
N SER A 95 -0.08 -3.78 -1.40
CA SER A 95 -1.40 -4.36 -1.17
C SER A 95 -2.35 -4.01 -2.30
N ASP A 96 -3.03 -5.05 -2.80
CA ASP A 96 -3.91 -4.98 -3.97
C ASP A 96 -5.35 -4.68 -3.51
N GLU A 97 -5.90 -3.60 -4.07
CA GLU A 97 -7.28 -3.19 -3.82
C GLU A 97 -8.31 -3.96 -4.62
N SER A 98 -7.92 -4.69 -5.66
CA SER A 98 -8.80 -5.28 -6.69
C SER A 98 -9.94 -6.16 -6.16
N ASP A 99 -9.77 -6.77 -4.99
CA ASP A 99 -10.74 -7.65 -4.35
C ASP A 99 -11.06 -7.27 -2.89
N GLY A 100 -10.69 -6.06 -2.48
CA GLY A 100 -10.90 -5.56 -1.12
C GLY A 100 -10.02 -6.22 -0.05
N SER A 101 -9.12 -7.13 -0.42
CA SER A 101 -8.26 -7.85 0.54
C SER A 101 -7.25 -6.94 1.25
N PHE A 102 -6.93 -5.79 0.65
CA PHE A 102 -6.03 -4.79 1.24
C PHE A 102 -6.51 -4.28 2.62
N LEU A 103 -7.82 -4.34 2.90
CA LEU A 103 -8.38 -3.98 4.21
C LEU A 103 -8.07 -4.99 5.32
N LYS A 104 -7.62 -6.19 4.97
CA LYS A 104 -7.30 -7.27 5.91
C LYS A 104 -5.83 -7.27 6.35
N ILE A 105 -5.00 -6.45 5.72
CA ILE A 105 -3.58 -6.34 6.04
C ILE A 105 -3.41 -5.48 7.31
N PRO A 106 -2.76 -5.98 8.36
CA PRO A 106 -2.44 -5.17 9.53
C PRO A 106 -1.49 -4.03 9.16
N ILE A 107 -1.84 -2.80 9.56
CA ILE A 107 -1.10 -1.57 9.20
C ILE A 107 -0.35 -1.05 10.41
N THR A 108 0.91 -0.66 10.21
CA THR A 108 1.66 0.23 11.12
C THR A 108 1.78 1.61 10.48
N TYR A 109 2.30 1.67 9.26
CA TYR A 109 2.29 2.85 8.39
C TYR A 109 1.67 2.49 7.06
N SER A 110 1.04 3.45 6.40
CA SER A 110 0.48 3.23 5.08
C SER A 110 0.78 4.37 4.12
N VAL A 111 0.77 4.05 2.84
CA VAL A 111 0.91 5.02 1.75
C VAL A 111 -0.24 4.81 0.78
N VAL A 112 -0.93 5.89 0.42
CA VAL A 112 -1.92 5.89 -0.66
C VAL A 112 -1.38 6.76 -1.79
N THR A 113 -1.13 6.15 -2.94
CA THR A 113 -0.55 6.84 -4.10
C THR A 113 -1.60 7.65 -4.85
N ASN A 114 -2.60 6.99 -5.39
CA ASN A 114 -3.73 7.58 -6.12
C ASN A 114 -4.91 6.60 -6.12
N ILE A 115 -6.08 7.09 -6.47
CA ILE A 115 -7.30 6.28 -6.63
C ILE A 115 -7.88 6.57 -8.00
N ASP A 116 -8.00 5.55 -8.85
CA ASP A 116 -8.62 5.67 -10.16
C ASP A 116 -9.84 4.76 -10.27
N LYS A 117 -10.64 4.95 -11.33
CA LYS A 117 -11.87 4.20 -11.60
C LYS A 117 -11.54 2.81 -12.15
N GLU A 118 -10.88 1.99 -11.35
CA GLU A 118 -10.52 0.61 -11.66
C GLU A 118 -11.34 -0.37 -10.81
N HIS A 119 -11.36 -1.64 -11.24
CA HIS A 119 -12.01 -2.75 -10.53
C HIS A 119 -13.51 -2.53 -10.23
N LEU A 120 -14.23 -1.77 -11.10
CA LEU A 120 -15.66 -1.49 -10.92
C LEU A 120 -16.55 -2.73 -11.06
N ASP A 121 -16.06 -3.80 -11.67
CA ASP A 121 -16.68 -5.13 -11.65
C ASP A 121 -16.79 -5.70 -10.23
N PHE A 122 -15.82 -5.43 -9.37
CA PHE A 122 -15.83 -5.77 -7.95
C PHE A 122 -16.59 -4.71 -7.12
N TYR A 123 -16.18 -3.46 -7.19
CA TYR A 123 -16.71 -2.37 -6.34
C TYR A 123 -18.11 -1.90 -6.70
N LYS A 124 -18.60 -2.16 -7.91
CA LYS A 124 -19.90 -1.70 -8.46
C LYS A 124 -20.00 -0.18 -8.66
N SER A 125 -19.29 0.62 -7.88
CA SER A 125 -19.26 2.07 -8.01
C SER A 125 -17.94 2.66 -7.52
N ILE A 126 -17.62 3.86 -8.00
CA ILE A 126 -16.46 4.63 -7.52
C ILE A 126 -16.62 5.03 -6.04
N ASP A 127 -17.86 5.20 -5.56
CA ASP A 127 -18.10 5.56 -4.17
C ASP A 127 -17.81 4.41 -3.23
N ASN A 128 -18.07 3.17 -3.62
CA ASN A 128 -17.67 1.99 -2.84
C ASN A 128 -16.14 1.89 -2.77
N LEU A 129 -15.44 2.08 -3.87
CA LEU A 129 -13.98 2.12 -3.88
C LEU A 129 -13.44 3.22 -2.96
N LYS A 130 -14.00 4.43 -3.02
CA LYS A 130 -13.63 5.53 -2.12
C LYS A 130 -13.87 5.20 -0.64
N ASN A 131 -14.97 4.51 -0.32
CA ASN A 131 -15.28 4.12 1.05
C ASN A 131 -14.27 3.08 1.58
N ASP A 132 -13.83 2.16 0.72
CA ASP A 132 -12.80 1.18 1.11
C ASP A 132 -11.44 1.86 1.32
N PHE A 133 -11.04 2.81 0.46
CA PHE A 133 -9.84 3.62 0.70
C PHE A 133 -9.96 4.51 1.94
N GLN A 134 -11.15 5.06 2.24
CA GLN A 134 -11.39 5.75 3.51
C GLN A 134 -11.14 4.82 4.69
N THR A 135 -11.73 3.62 4.66
CA THR A 135 -11.52 2.58 5.68
C THR A 135 -10.05 2.20 5.81
N PHE A 136 -9.34 2.02 4.70
CA PHE A 136 -7.90 1.72 4.70
C PHE A 136 -7.08 2.81 5.41
N ILE A 137 -7.35 4.08 5.12
CA ILE A 137 -6.66 5.21 5.78
C ILE A 137 -7.00 5.24 7.28
N GLU A 138 -8.27 5.05 7.64
CA GLU A 138 -8.75 5.07 9.03
C GLU A 138 -8.26 3.86 9.85
N ASN A 139 -7.94 2.74 9.20
CA ASN A 139 -7.33 1.56 9.84
C ASN A 139 -5.87 1.79 10.25
N THR A 140 -5.24 2.87 9.82
CA THR A 140 -3.89 3.21 10.27
C THR A 140 -3.94 3.62 11.75
N PRO A 141 -3.22 2.90 12.64
CA PRO A 141 -3.32 3.11 14.08
C PRO A 141 -2.75 4.47 14.51
N SER A 142 -3.14 4.95 15.68
CA SER A 142 -2.73 6.29 16.19
C SER A 142 -1.23 6.45 16.39
N PHE A 143 -0.50 5.36 16.63
CA PHE A 143 0.96 5.36 16.75
C PHE A 143 1.68 5.34 15.40
N GLY A 144 0.96 5.05 14.30
CA GLY A 144 1.45 5.14 12.93
C GLY A 144 0.92 6.37 12.19
N LYS A 145 1.16 6.43 10.88
CA LYS A 145 0.63 7.49 9.99
C LYS A 145 0.33 6.92 8.62
N CYS A 146 -0.76 7.42 8.01
CA CYS A 146 -1.02 7.23 6.59
C CYS A 146 -0.45 8.41 5.80
N TYR A 147 0.28 8.15 4.75
CA TYR A 147 0.80 9.16 3.82
C TYR A 147 -0.04 9.16 2.55
N VAL A 148 -0.68 10.28 2.23
CA VAL A 148 -1.65 10.37 1.12
C VAL A 148 -1.22 11.43 0.11
N CYS A 149 -1.18 11.06 -1.17
CA CYS A 149 -0.89 11.99 -2.27
C CYS A 149 -2.05 12.97 -2.47
N LEU A 150 -1.80 14.28 -2.36
CA LEU A 150 -2.80 15.33 -2.59
C LEU A 150 -2.90 15.78 -4.05
N ASP A 151 -1.98 15.38 -4.92
CA ASP A 151 -2.10 15.72 -6.33
C ASP A 151 -3.25 14.94 -6.98
N ASP A 152 -3.59 13.76 -6.43
CA ASP A 152 -4.77 13.01 -6.84
C ASP A 152 -6.08 13.63 -6.33
N LYS A 153 -7.06 13.79 -7.25
CA LYS A 153 -8.36 14.40 -6.95
C LYS A 153 -9.21 13.53 -6.03
N ILE A 154 -9.21 12.23 -6.26
CA ILE A 154 -10.07 11.30 -5.51
C ILE A 154 -9.54 11.14 -4.08
N ASN A 155 -8.22 11.11 -3.90
CA ASN A 155 -7.62 11.18 -2.57
C ASN A 155 -8.10 12.41 -1.78
N ARG A 156 -8.13 13.60 -2.42
CA ARG A 156 -8.65 14.82 -1.77
C ARG A 156 -10.11 14.68 -1.35
N ASP A 157 -10.93 14.03 -2.17
CA ASP A 157 -12.35 13.82 -1.85
C ASP A 157 -12.54 12.81 -0.71
N VAL A 158 -11.74 11.75 -0.67
CA VAL A 158 -11.74 10.77 0.43
C VAL A 158 -11.31 11.45 1.74
N LEU A 159 -10.23 12.24 1.74
CA LEU A 159 -9.73 12.91 2.94
C LEU A 159 -10.71 13.90 3.57
N LYS A 160 -11.63 14.50 2.79
CA LYS A 160 -12.69 15.36 3.32
C LYS A 160 -13.67 14.62 4.23
N LYS A 161 -13.85 13.31 4.03
CA LYS A 161 -14.77 12.46 4.78
C LYS A 161 -14.13 11.87 6.05
N ILE A 162 -12.79 11.86 6.15
CA ILE A 162 -12.06 11.25 7.26
C ILE A 162 -12.16 12.12 8.51
N LYS A 163 -12.68 11.54 9.58
CA LYS A 163 -12.86 12.19 10.88
C LYS A 163 -11.58 12.22 11.70
N ASN A 164 -10.88 11.09 11.76
CA ASN A 164 -9.62 10.96 12.47
C ASN A 164 -8.46 11.37 11.56
N LYS A 165 -7.92 12.57 11.78
CA LYS A 165 -6.82 13.14 10.95
C LYS A 165 -5.46 12.48 11.25
N ASN A 166 -5.40 11.15 11.31
CA ASN A 166 -4.17 10.40 11.49
C ASN A 166 -3.40 10.18 10.18
N PHE A 167 -3.37 11.19 9.31
CA PHE A 167 -2.65 11.14 8.05
C PHE A 167 -1.75 12.36 7.88
N LEU A 168 -0.75 12.20 7.02
CA LEU A 168 0.10 13.25 6.48
C LEU A 168 -0.03 13.25 4.97
N THR A 169 0.18 14.40 4.35
CA THR A 169 -0.01 14.56 2.92
C THR A 169 1.29 14.86 2.21
N TYR A 170 1.40 14.39 0.99
CA TYR A 170 2.53 14.71 0.11
C TYR A 170 2.04 15.08 -1.29
N GLY A 171 2.89 15.77 -2.06
CA GLY A 171 2.58 16.17 -3.42
C GLY A 171 3.52 17.22 -3.98
N ILE A 172 3.28 17.57 -5.24
CA ILE A 172 4.05 18.55 -6.01
C ILE A 172 3.23 19.82 -6.22
N GLU A 173 1.96 19.67 -6.59
CA GLU A 173 1.10 20.78 -7.02
C GLU A 173 0.41 21.50 -5.86
N LYS A 174 0.16 20.82 -4.77
CA LYS A 174 -0.64 21.32 -3.65
C LYS A 174 0.24 21.59 -2.43
N LYS A 175 -0.21 22.51 -1.58
CA LYS A 175 0.42 22.71 -0.26
C LYS A 175 0.13 21.49 0.61
N THR A 176 1.16 20.78 0.98
CA THR A 176 1.11 19.50 1.70
C THR A 176 2.07 19.49 2.90
N ASN A 177 2.04 18.41 3.70
CA ASN A 177 3.02 18.23 4.77
C ASN A 177 4.43 17.97 4.21
N PHE A 178 4.51 17.30 3.05
CA PHE A 178 5.75 17.04 2.33
C PHE A 178 5.56 17.52 0.89
N THR A 179 6.01 18.72 0.58
CA THR A 179 5.88 19.32 -0.75
C THR A 179 7.20 19.25 -1.49
N ILE A 180 7.20 18.70 -2.69
CA ILE A 180 8.35 18.68 -3.59
C ILE A 180 8.27 19.87 -4.53
N LYS A 181 9.37 20.60 -4.70
CA LYS A 181 9.51 21.74 -5.61
C LYS A 181 10.82 21.70 -6.38
N ASN A 182 10.94 22.56 -7.37
CA ASN A 182 12.16 22.77 -8.15
C ASN A 182 12.75 21.46 -8.70
N ILE A 183 11.87 20.60 -9.24
CA ILE A 183 12.26 19.31 -9.77
C ILE A 183 13.07 19.53 -11.06
N SER A 184 14.26 18.97 -11.11
CA SER A 184 15.06 18.87 -12.32
C SER A 184 15.49 17.42 -12.55
N GLN A 185 15.44 16.99 -13.80
CA GLN A 185 15.91 15.68 -14.21
C GLN A 185 17.05 15.81 -15.20
N LYS A 186 18.14 15.11 -14.93
CA LYS A 186 19.26 15.01 -15.84
C LYS A 186 19.73 13.56 -15.86
N GLU A 187 19.64 12.92 -17.02
CA GLU A 187 19.94 11.50 -17.19
C GLU A 187 19.16 10.61 -16.21
N ASN A 188 19.85 9.89 -15.34
CA ASN A 188 19.26 9.01 -14.33
C ASN A 188 19.14 9.66 -12.94
N LEU A 189 19.36 10.98 -12.84
CA LEU A 189 19.32 11.72 -11.58
C LEU A 189 18.13 12.66 -11.56
N SER A 190 17.41 12.65 -10.43
CA SER A 190 16.37 13.63 -10.12
C SER A 190 16.82 14.45 -8.91
N GLN A 191 16.81 15.78 -9.07
CA GLN A 191 17.06 16.73 -7.98
C GLN A 191 15.79 17.49 -7.68
N PHE A 192 15.49 17.71 -6.42
CA PHE A 192 14.33 18.47 -5.98
C PHE A 192 14.54 19.07 -4.59
N ASP A 193 13.74 20.08 -4.27
CA ASP A 193 13.64 20.63 -2.92
C ASP A 193 12.48 19.96 -2.19
N LEU A 194 12.71 19.45 -0.98
CA LEU A 194 11.67 18.91 -0.11
C LEU A 194 11.34 19.92 0.99
N ILE A 195 10.12 20.44 0.96
CA ILE A 195 9.58 21.32 2.00
C ILE A 195 8.76 20.49 2.97
N ILE A 196 9.16 20.47 4.25
CA ILE A 196 8.48 19.73 5.31
C ILE A 196 7.70 20.70 6.20
N SER A 197 6.38 20.50 6.28
CA SER A 197 5.44 21.32 7.08
C SER A 197 4.60 20.41 7.99
N LEU A 198 5.12 20.07 9.16
CA LEU A 198 4.43 19.19 10.10
C LEU A 198 3.62 19.99 11.13
N PRO A 199 2.43 19.51 11.55
CA PRO A 199 1.65 20.14 12.61
C PRO A 199 2.46 20.30 13.88
N GLY A 200 2.47 21.51 14.45
CA GLY A 200 3.16 21.81 15.72
C GLY A 200 4.68 21.96 15.64
N ARG A 201 5.28 21.90 14.44
CA ARG A 201 6.70 22.19 14.25
C ARG A 201 6.86 23.34 13.26
N PRO A 202 7.55 24.45 13.65
CA PRO A 202 7.88 25.48 12.69
C PRO A 202 8.82 24.91 11.61
N ILE A 203 8.61 25.37 10.37
CA ILE A 203 9.52 25.08 9.25
C ILE A 203 10.87 25.71 9.60
N LYS A 204 11.92 24.93 9.65
CA LYS A 204 13.29 25.44 9.69
C LYS A 204 13.81 25.58 8.27
#